data_2fad15cf702c01115f8bdb84b731aa54
#
_entry.id   2fad15cf702c01115f8bdb84b731aa54
#
_cell.length_a   1.000
_cell.length_b   1.000
_cell.length_c   1.000
_cell.angle_alpha   90.00
_cell.angle_beta   90.00
_cell.angle_gamma   90.00
#
_symmetry.space_group_name_H-M   'P 1'
#
loop_
_entity.id
_entity.type
_entity.pdbx_description
1 polymer ?
#
loop_
_entity_poly.entity_id
_entity_poly.type
_entity_poly.pdbx_seq_one_letter_code
_entity_poly.pdbx_strand_id
1 'polypeptide(L)'
;LVRSRGLGDVYKRQGDVVMTDHNPGYTLERLPFKGALPPEQEKNARMRDWPAVYVIDNEKQVYVGETTNVVARRGQHHMDPRKARLTTMRVVLHDEFNKSAALDLERYLIQMLSGDGAREVLNRNAGMTESDYYDRTRYQEMFADIFERLRAEKVFSRSREQILNSTLFKLSPFKVLTPEQEASLRHIVQLLVADDDVDRGPLVIQGGPGTGKTVVGVFLAKLLVDLANLTEEDVEVDLSSDHDFFDLFTHANRNALLRGTEGRG
;
A
#
# COMPACT_ATOMS: atom_id res chain seq x y z
N LEU A 1 53.72 -26.38 1.80
CA LEU A 1 53.33 -25.48 2.90
C LEU A 1 52.22 -24.53 2.42
N VAL A 2 50.99 -24.91 2.68
CA VAL A 2 49.81 -24.08 2.42
C VAL A 2 49.55 -23.28 3.69
N ARG A 3 49.66 -21.96 3.62
CA ARG A 3 49.30 -21.06 4.72
C ARG A 3 47.79 -20.78 4.64
N SER A 4 47.03 -21.23 5.64
CA SER A 4 45.70 -20.82 5.97
C SER A 4 45.70 -19.32 6.32
N ARG A 5 44.90 -18.52 5.57
CA ARG A 5 44.58 -17.16 5.98
C ARG A 5 43.38 -17.22 6.90
N GLY A 6 43.60 -16.72 8.12
CA GLY A 6 42.58 -16.69 9.17
C GLY A 6 41.41 -15.76 8.85
N LEU A 7 40.23 -16.17 9.33
CA LEU A 7 39.09 -15.30 9.52
C LEU A 7 39.46 -14.28 10.62
N GLY A 8 39.75 -13.06 10.21
CA GLY A 8 39.97 -11.90 11.07
C GLY A 8 38.92 -10.86 10.86
N ASP A 9 38.07 -10.68 11.86
CA ASP A 9 37.43 -9.45 12.30
C ASP A 9 36.71 -8.59 11.26
N VAL A 10 35.40 -8.82 11.15
CA VAL A 10 34.45 -7.78 10.68
C VAL A 10 33.51 -7.40 11.84
N TYR A 11 34.07 -6.78 12.88
CA TYR A 11 33.31 -5.89 13.76
C TYR A 11 33.61 -4.45 13.32
N LYS A 12 32.82 -3.91 12.39
CA LYS A 12 32.79 -2.46 12.15
C LYS A 12 31.84 -1.80 13.15
N ARG A 13 32.43 -0.84 13.86
CA ARG A 13 31.77 0.03 14.84
C ARG A 13 30.56 0.74 14.23
N GLN A 14 29.43 0.77 14.95
CA GLN A 14 28.36 1.72 14.74
C GLN A 14 28.94 3.14 14.80
N GLY A 15 28.87 3.88 13.69
CA GLY A 15 29.22 5.29 13.75
C GLY A 15 29.57 6.01 12.44
N ASP A 16 29.87 5.33 11.36
CA ASP A 16 30.16 6.02 10.10
C ASP A 16 29.23 5.49 8.99
N VAL A 17 28.18 6.25 8.71
CA VAL A 17 27.45 6.13 7.44
C VAL A 17 28.40 6.67 6.37
N VAL A 18 29.23 5.79 5.82
CA VAL A 18 29.93 6.08 4.57
C VAL A 18 28.84 6.20 3.51
N MET A 19 28.51 7.42 3.15
CA MET A 19 27.76 7.73 1.94
C MET A 19 28.66 7.29 0.78
N THR A 20 28.59 6.02 0.43
CA THR A 20 29.09 5.58 -0.87
C THR A 20 28.23 6.28 -1.90
N ASP A 21 28.87 6.91 -2.85
CA ASP A 21 28.28 7.60 -4.01
C ASP A 21 27.68 6.55 -4.96
N HIS A 22 26.78 5.74 -4.43
CA HIS A 22 25.94 4.83 -5.20
C HIS A 22 24.79 5.70 -5.70
N ASN A 23 24.82 6.00 -6.98
CA ASN A 23 23.61 6.47 -7.67
C ASN A 23 22.55 5.36 -7.50
N PRO A 24 21.52 5.54 -6.66
CA PRO A 24 20.58 4.46 -6.33
C PRO A 24 19.66 4.08 -7.50
N GLY A 25 19.91 4.64 -8.68
CA GLY A 25 19.10 4.40 -9.88
C GLY A 25 17.72 5.07 -9.87
N TYR A 26 17.30 5.59 -8.71
CA TYR A 26 16.03 6.33 -8.58
C TYR A 26 16.25 7.75 -8.06
N THR A 27 15.28 8.62 -8.32
CA THR A 27 15.20 9.96 -7.73
C THR A 27 13.97 10.06 -6.82
N LEU A 28 14.13 10.81 -5.71
CA LEU A 28 13.03 11.17 -4.82
C LEU A 28 12.82 12.68 -4.91
N GLU A 29 11.77 13.09 -5.63
CA GLU A 29 11.40 14.48 -5.83
C GLU A 29 10.41 14.93 -4.75
N ARG A 30 10.71 16.02 -4.07
CA ARG A 30 9.81 16.63 -3.08
C ARG A 30 9.11 17.84 -3.69
N LEU A 31 7.78 17.78 -3.73
CA LEU A 31 6.92 18.78 -4.33
C LEU A 31 5.94 19.36 -3.31
N PRO A 32 5.55 20.61 -3.44
CA PRO A 32 4.38 21.11 -2.72
C PRO A 32 3.14 20.36 -3.24
N PHE A 33 2.34 19.80 -2.35
CA PHE A 33 1.09 19.18 -2.80
C PHE A 33 0.12 20.23 -3.32
N LYS A 34 0.06 21.42 -2.70
CA LYS A 34 -0.78 22.55 -3.13
C LYS A 34 0.04 23.64 -3.82
N GLY A 35 -0.63 24.47 -4.63
CA GLY A 35 0.00 25.57 -5.35
C GLY A 35 0.65 25.16 -6.68
N ALA A 36 1.43 26.05 -7.29
CA ALA A 36 2.11 25.79 -8.55
C ALA A 36 3.26 24.79 -8.39
N LEU A 37 3.47 23.97 -9.40
CA LEU A 37 4.69 23.15 -9.48
C LEU A 37 5.88 24.05 -9.88
N PRO A 38 7.08 23.77 -9.37
CA PRO A 38 8.29 24.38 -9.88
C PRO A 38 8.43 24.10 -11.39
N PRO A 39 8.85 25.08 -12.20
CA PRO A 39 8.89 24.95 -13.66
C PRO A 39 9.75 23.79 -14.17
N GLU A 40 10.77 23.40 -13.41
CA GLU A 40 11.64 22.27 -13.74
C GLU A 40 10.89 20.94 -13.66
N GLN A 41 10.11 20.72 -12.60
CA GLN A 41 9.29 19.52 -12.44
C GLN A 41 8.12 19.52 -13.42
N GLU A 42 7.52 20.68 -13.69
CA GLU A 42 6.45 20.77 -14.67
C GLU A 42 6.89 20.39 -16.09
N LYS A 43 8.13 20.67 -16.45
CA LYS A 43 8.74 20.33 -17.75
C LYS A 43 9.36 18.93 -17.79
N ASN A 44 9.49 18.26 -16.66
CA ASN A 44 10.06 16.92 -16.62
C ASN A 44 9.11 15.91 -17.31
N ALA A 45 9.57 15.31 -18.41
CA ALA A 45 8.79 14.36 -19.19
C ALA A 45 8.35 13.14 -18.35
N ARG A 46 9.18 12.69 -17.39
CA ARG A 46 8.85 11.58 -16.48
C ARG A 46 7.72 11.91 -15.51
N MET A 47 7.41 13.17 -15.27
CA MET A 47 6.25 13.58 -14.49
C MET A 47 4.92 13.47 -15.27
N ARG A 48 4.98 13.24 -16.60
CA ARG A 48 3.81 13.27 -17.49
C ARG A 48 3.51 11.95 -18.17
N ASP A 49 4.52 11.14 -18.42
CA ASP A 49 4.38 9.88 -19.16
C ASP A 49 5.42 8.84 -18.72
N TRP A 50 5.44 8.54 -17.42
CA TRP A 50 6.37 7.54 -16.87
C TRP A 50 5.81 6.92 -15.60
N PRO A 51 5.94 5.58 -15.42
CA PRO A 51 5.52 4.95 -14.17
C PRO A 51 6.23 5.54 -12.97
N ALA A 52 5.48 6.01 -12.00
CA ALA A 52 5.97 6.65 -10.80
C ALA A 52 5.12 6.24 -9.59
N VAL A 53 5.76 6.22 -8.42
CA VAL A 53 5.05 6.06 -7.14
C VAL A 53 5.17 7.36 -6.36
N TYR A 54 4.10 7.77 -5.72
CA TYR A 54 4.09 9.01 -4.95
C TYR A 54 3.47 8.81 -3.58
N VAL A 55 3.97 9.59 -2.62
CA VAL A 55 3.46 9.68 -1.25
C VAL A 55 3.01 11.10 -1.00
N ILE A 56 1.75 11.29 -0.60
CA ILE A 56 1.21 12.59 -0.21
C ILE A 56 0.90 12.53 1.27
N ASP A 57 1.43 13.45 2.08
CA ASP A 57 1.29 13.39 3.51
C ASP A 57 1.15 14.75 4.21
N ASN A 58 0.74 14.65 5.45
CA ASN A 58 0.92 15.64 6.52
C ASN A 58 1.35 14.90 7.79
N GLU A 59 1.33 15.57 8.95
CA GLU A 59 1.73 14.97 10.22
C GLU A 59 0.80 13.82 10.69
N LYS A 60 -0.46 13.77 10.22
CA LYS A 60 -1.50 12.86 10.71
C LYS A 60 -1.93 11.82 9.70
N GLN A 61 -1.87 12.15 8.42
CA GLN A 61 -2.43 11.35 7.34
C GLN A 61 -1.41 11.15 6.22
N VAL A 62 -1.51 10.03 5.54
CA VAL A 62 -0.67 9.69 4.39
C VAL A 62 -1.48 8.95 3.34
N TYR A 63 -1.21 9.26 2.10
CA TYR A 63 -1.73 8.58 0.92
C TYR A 63 -0.56 8.15 0.03
N VAL A 64 -0.58 6.92 -0.45
CA VAL A 64 0.37 6.42 -1.46
C VAL A 64 -0.40 6.16 -2.75
N GLY A 65 0.23 6.31 -3.89
CA GLY A 65 -0.39 5.98 -5.17
C GLY A 65 0.67 5.77 -6.24
N GLU A 66 0.29 5.09 -7.30
CA GLU A 66 1.07 4.98 -8.51
C GLU A 66 0.38 5.73 -9.66
N THR A 67 1.13 6.14 -10.65
CA THR A 67 0.60 6.79 -11.85
C THR A 67 1.63 6.82 -12.96
N THR A 68 1.17 6.91 -14.19
CA THR A 68 2.03 7.29 -15.33
C THR A 68 2.04 8.80 -15.59
N ASN A 69 1.20 9.58 -14.89
CA ASN A 69 1.14 11.04 -15.06
C ASN A 69 0.95 11.73 -13.70
N VAL A 70 2.07 12.07 -13.07
CA VAL A 70 2.11 12.72 -11.75
C VAL A 70 1.41 14.08 -11.77
N VAL A 71 1.59 14.87 -12.83
CA VAL A 71 1.01 16.22 -12.94
C VAL A 71 -0.51 16.16 -12.98
N ALA A 72 -1.08 15.30 -13.83
CA ALA A 72 -2.51 15.12 -13.95
C ALA A 72 -3.09 14.52 -12.65
N ARG A 73 -2.43 13.49 -12.09
CA ARG A 73 -2.88 12.83 -10.87
C ARG A 73 -2.89 13.76 -9.65
N ARG A 74 -1.86 14.61 -9.53
CA ARG A 74 -1.82 15.65 -8.50
C ARG A 74 -3.02 16.60 -8.62
N GLY A 75 -3.39 17.02 -9.84
CA GLY A 75 -4.56 17.84 -10.09
C GLY A 75 -5.86 17.16 -9.65
N GLN A 76 -6.04 15.88 -9.97
CA GLN A 76 -7.19 15.10 -9.52
C GLN A 76 -7.29 15.03 -7.99
N HIS A 77 -6.15 14.81 -7.32
CA HIS A 77 -6.13 14.75 -5.85
C HIS A 77 -6.44 16.09 -5.18
N HIS A 78 -6.21 17.21 -5.83
CA HIS A 78 -6.60 18.52 -5.31
C HIS A 78 -8.13 18.67 -5.19
N MET A 79 -8.87 17.98 -6.05
CA MET A 79 -10.34 18.01 -6.04
C MET A 79 -10.93 17.03 -5.01
N ASP A 80 -10.14 16.13 -4.43
CA ASP A 80 -10.61 15.16 -3.43
C ASP A 80 -10.65 15.81 -2.03
N PRO A 81 -11.85 16.01 -1.43
CA PRO A 81 -11.98 16.63 -0.11
C PRO A 81 -11.25 15.86 1.01
N ARG A 82 -11.11 14.53 0.88
CA ARG A 82 -10.41 13.68 1.87
C ARG A 82 -8.93 14.00 1.94
N LYS A 83 -8.35 14.49 0.84
CA LYS A 83 -6.93 14.84 0.71
C LYS A 83 -6.65 16.34 0.92
N ALA A 84 -7.70 17.13 1.20
CA ALA A 84 -7.60 18.59 1.35
C ALA A 84 -6.63 19.04 2.44
N ARG A 85 -6.33 18.18 3.42
CA ARG A 85 -5.40 18.49 4.53
C ARG A 85 -3.95 18.08 4.24
N LEU A 86 -3.69 17.32 3.19
CA LEU A 86 -2.34 16.93 2.82
C LEU A 86 -1.55 18.13 2.29
N THR A 87 -0.23 18.14 2.51
CA THR A 87 0.61 19.32 2.26
C THR A 87 1.82 19.05 1.38
N THR A 88 2.41 17.89 1.50
CA THR A 88 3.67 17.52 0.84
C THR A 88 3.44 16.32 -0.06
N MET A 89 3.99 16.36 -1.26
CA MET A 89 4.03 15.22 -2.18
C MET A 89 5.48 14.82 -2.44
N ARG A 90 5.77 13.54 -2.35
CA ARG A 90 7.06 12.96 -2.74
C ARG A 90 6.84 12.00 -3.88
N VAL A 91 7.69 12.06 -4.88
CA VAL A 91 7.58 11.24 -6.08
C VAL A 91 8.85 10.43 -6.25
N VAL A 92 8.71 9.13 -6.34
CA VAL A 92 9.79 8.19 -6.66
C VAL A 92 9.76 7.93 -8.15
N LEU A 93 10.85 8.26 -8.84
CA LEU A 93 11.06 8.03 -10.26
C LEU A 93 12.27 7.13 -10.45
N HIS A 94 12.17 6.14 -11.32
CA HIS A 94 13.26 5.27 -11.72
C HIS A 94 13.24 5.04 -13.23
N ASP A 95 14.40 4.99 -13.86
CA ASP A 95 14.54 4.89 -15.33
C ASP A 95 13.97 3.59 -15.90
N GLU A 96 13.96 2.54 -15.11
CA GLU A 96 13.50 1.22 -15.50
C GLU A 96 12.13 0.83 -14.88
N PHE A 97 11.44 1.78 -14.22
CA PHE A 97 10.12 1.45 -13.69
C PHE A 97 9.16 1.04 -14.80
N ASN A 98 8.56 -0.11 -14.62
CA ASN A 98 7.35 -0.52 -15.33
C ASN A 98 6.14 -0.43 -14.41
N LYS A 99 4.95 -0.62 -14.95
CA LYS A 99 3.69 -0.54 -14.20
C LYS A 99 3.66 -1.54 -13.03
N SER A 100 4.13 -2.77 -13.24
CA SER A 100 4.13 -3.82 -12.22
C SER A 100 5.06 -3.48 -11.05
N ALA A 101 6.26 -2.95 -11.33
CA ALA A 101 7.19 -2.49 -10.30
C ALA A 101 6.63 -1.31 -9.51
N ALA A 102 5.96 -0.37 -10.16
CA ALA A 102 5.31 0.76 -9.48
C ALA A 102 4.17 0.29 -8.56
N LEU A 103 3.32 -0.63 -9.02
CA LEU A 103 2.26 -1.23 -8.20
C LEU A 103 2.82 -2.03 -7.01
N ASP A 104 3.92 -2.77 -7.19
CA ASP A 104 4.55 -3.53 -6.10
C ASP A 104 5.17 -2.60 -5.05
N LEU A 105 5.83 -1.51 -5.47
CA LEU A 105 6.35 -0.48 -4.56
C LEU A 105 5.21 0.25 -3.83
N GLU A 106 4.14 0.64 -4.51
CA GLU A 106 2.96 1.24 -3.88
C GLU A 106 2.43 0.35 -2.77
N ARG A 107 2.19 -0.93 -3.07
CA ARG A 107 1.74 -1.93 -2.09
C ARG A 107 2.70 -2.06 -0.92
N TYR A 108 4.00 -2.19 -1.20
CA TYR A 108 5.03 -2.28 -0.16
C TYR A 108 4.97 -1.08 0.78
N LEU A 109 4.89 0.14 0.24
CA LEU A 109 4.83 1.36 1.06
C LEU A 109 3.54 1.45 1.89
N ILE A 110 2.39 1.07 1.33
CA ILE A 110 1.11 1.02 2.06
C ILE A 110 1.19 0.03 3.22
N GLN A 111 1.74 -1.16 3.00
CA GLN A 111 1.92 -2.16 4.06
C GLN A 111 2.83 -1.65 5.17
N MET A 112 3.95 -1.03 4.80
CA MET A 112 4.91 -0.50 5.76
C MET A 112 4.34 0.67 6.56
N LEU A 113 3.60 1.59 5.94
CA LEU A 113 2.92 2.71 6.61
C LEU A 113 1.83 2.23 7.56
N SER A 114 1.08 1.24 7.15
CA SER A 114 0.06 0.62 8.03
C SER A 114 0.68 -0.08 9.23
N GLY A 115 1.83 -0.73 9.05
CA GLY A 115 2.59 -1.35 10.15
C GLY A 115 3.31 -0.35 11.04
N ASP A 116 3.73 0.81 10.51
CA ASP A 116 4.29 1.92 11.28
C ASP A 116 3.26 2.52 12.23
N GLY A 117 2.02 2.68 11.76
CA GLY A 117 0.89 3.12 12.58
C GLY A 117 0.99 4.56 13.10
N ALA A 118 1.96 5.35 12.66
CA ALA A 118 2.14 6.73 13.10
C ALA A 118 1.16 7.70 12.43
N ARG A 119 0.63 7.33 11.26
CA ARG A 119 -0.31 8.12 10.47
C ARG A 119 -1.49 7.27 10.01
N GLU A 120 -2.61 7.90 9.80
CA GLU A 120 -3.76 7.30 9.12
C GLU A 120 -3.44 7.14 7.63
N VAL A 121 -3.48 5.91 7.13
CA VAL A 121 -3.28 5.60 5.71
C VAL A 121 -4.62 5.73 5.00
N LEU A 122 -4.71 6.69 4.07
CA LEU A 122 -5.96 7.01 3.36
C LEU A 122 -6.26 6.06 2.19
N ASN A 123 -5.30 5.23 1.81
CA ASN A 123 -5.50 4.23 0.75
C ASN A 123 -6.46 3.14 1.22
N ARG A 124 -7.41 2.80 0.35
CA ARG A 124 -8.36 1.72 0.60
C ARG A 124 -7.87 0.38 0.07
N ASN A 125 -7.11 0.41 -1.01
CA ASN A 125 -6.67 -0.78 -1.73
C ASN A 125 -5.14 -0.88 -1.72
N ALA A 126 -4.58 -1.62 -0.78
CA ALA A 126 -3.32 -2.29 -1.04
C ALA A 126 -3.70 -3.57 -1.79
N GLY A 127 -3.50 -3.58 -3.10
CA GLY A 127 -3.77 -4.74 -3.92
C GLY A 127 -3.20 -6.01 -3.30
N MET A 128 -3.97 -7.10 -3.36
CA MET A 128 -3.68 -8.34 -2.64
C MET A 128 -2.94 -9.37 -3.48
N THR A 129 -2.80 -9.14 -4.76
CA THR A 129 -2.13 -10.07 -5.67
C THR A 129 -0.64 -9.84 -5.70
N GLU A 130 0.12 -10.84 -5.30
CA GLU A 130 1.54 -10.92 -5.65
C GLU A 130 1.64 -11.46 -7.07
N SER A 131 1.53 -10.60 -8.06
CA SER A 131 1.88 -10.97 -9.42
C SER A 131 3.40 -11.08 -9.52
N ASP A 132 3.88 -12.19 -10.07
CA ASP A 132 5.29 -12.29 -10.45
C ASP A 132 5.51 -11.52 -11.76
N TYR A 133 6.62 -10.78 -11.84
CA TYR A 133 6.97 -10.00 -13.02
C TYR A 133 8.50 -9.98 -13.21
N TYR A 134 8.92 -9.63 -14.41
CA TYR A 134 10.33 -9.61 -14.79
C TYR A 134 11.13 -8.69 -13.84
N ASP A 135 12.28 -9.20 -13.35
CA ASP A 135 13.18 -8.51 -12.41
C ASP A 135 12.59 -8.11 -11.05
N ARG A 136 11.49 -8.72 -10.61
CA ARG A 136 10.82 -8.41 -9.32
C ARG A 136 11.79 -8.37 -8.16
N THR A 137 12.68 -9.35 -8.01
CA THR A 137 13.65 -9.42 -6.90
C THR A 137 14.57 -8.20 -6.89
N ARG A 138 15.05 -7.76 -8.05
CA ARG A 138 15.91 -6.56 -8.18
C ARG A 138 15.17 -5.30 -7.72
N TYR A 139 13.90 -5.14 -8.09
CA TYR A 139 13.10 -4.01 -7.63
C TYR A 139 12.84 -4.06 -6.12
N GLN A 140 12.59 -5.23 -5.55
CA GLN A 140 12.35 -5.39 -4.12
C GLN A 140 13.58 -5.05 -3.27
N GLU A 141 14.80 -5.29 -3.75
CA GLU A 141 16.03 -4.84 -3.10
C GLU A 141 16.07 -3.30 -3.00
N MET A 142 15.69 -2.60 -4.07
CA MET A 142 15.60 -1.15 -4.11
C MET A 142 14.52 -0.61 -3.15
N PHE A 143 13.43 -1.32 -2.92
CA PHE A 143 12.36 -0.87 -2.04
C PHE A 143 12.82 -0.63 -0.60
N ALA A 144 13.79 -1.40 -0.11
CA ALA A 144 14.37 -1.18 1.20
C ALA A 144 15.15 0.15 1.26
N ASP A 145 15.86 0.51 0.21
CA ASP A 145 16.59 1.78 0.13
C ASP A 145 15.63 2.98 0.00
N ILE A 146 14.60 2.86 -0.84
CA ILE A 146 13.53 3.87 -0.94
C ILE A 146 12.84 4.08 0.41
N PHE A 147 12.57 2.99 1.17
CA PHE A 147 12.03 3.08 2.52
C PHE A 147 12.92 3.90 3.44
N GLU A 148 14.23 3.61 3.48
CA GLU A 148 15.17 4.33 4.35
C GLU A 148 15.29 5.81 3.95
N ARG A 149 15.23 6.12 2.66
CA ARG A 149 15.20 7.50 2.18
C ARG A 149 13.94 8.25 2.62
N LEU A 150 12.77 7.61 2.49
CA LEU A 150 11.50 8.17 2.97
C LEU A 150 11.48 8.30 4.50
N ARG A 151 12.12 7.36 5.23
CA ARG A 151 12.28 7.45 6.68
C ARG A 151 13.17 8.62 7.08
N ALA A 152 14.26 8.86 6.39
CA ALA A 152 15.11 10.04 6.60
C ALA A 152 14.33 11.36 6.42
N GLU A 153 13.34 11.38 5.53
CA GLU A 153 12.39 12.49 5.34
C GLU A 153 11.19 12.45 6.30
N LYS A 154 11.24 11.62 7.33
CA LYS A 154 10.21 11.50 8.38
C LYS A 154 8.83 11.03 7.86
N VAL A 155 8.77 10.32 6.75
CA VAL A 155 7.56 9.65 6.29
C VAL A 155 7.25 8.44 7.17
N PHE A 156 8.27 7.74 7.65
CA PHE A 156 8.17 6.65 8.62
C PHE A 156 8.74 7.07 9.97
N SER A 157 8.10 6.61 11.06
CA SER A 157 8.55 6.86 12.44
C SER A 157 9.46 5.77 12.97
N ARG A 158 9.33 4.54 12.47
CA ARG A 158 10.04 3.33 12.92
C ARG A 158 11.00 2.82 11.85
N SER A 159 11.98 2.02 12.27
CA SER A 159 12.82 1.29 11.33
C SER A 159 12.02 0.16 10.64
N ARG A 160 12.50 -0.28 9.48
CA ARG A 160 11.90 -1.40 8.75
C ARG A 160 11.76 -2.65 9.62
N GLU A 161 12.79 -2.99 10.40
CA GLU A 161 12.76 -4.14 11.31
C GLU A 161 11.72 -4.00 12.43
N GLN A 162 11.60 -2.80 13.02
CA GLN A 162 10.59 -2.51 14.03
C GLN A 162 9.18 -2.66 13.48
N ILE A 163 8.95 -2.20 12.24
CA ILE A 163 7.65 -2.34 11.57
C ILE A 163 7.35 -3.81 11.30
N LEU A 164 8.25 -4.55 10.68
CA LEU A 164 8.06 -5.98 10.34
C LEU A 164 7.80 -6.84 11.59
N ASN A 165 8.36 -6.46 12.73
CA ASN A 165 8.16 -7.15 14.00
C ASN A 165 6.95 -6.67 14.79
N SER A 166 6.31 -5.57 14.39
CA SER A 166 5.16 -5.01 15.09
C SER A 166 3.92 -5.91 14.98
N THR A 167 3.07 -5.87 16.00
CA THR A 167 1.77 -6.56 15.99
C THR A 167 0.86 -6.02 14.87
N LEU A 168 0.89 -4.71 14.64
CA LEU A 168 0.14 -4.07 13.55
C LEU A 168 0.51 -4.66 12.19
N PHE A 169 1.80 -4.83 11.91
CA PHE A 169 2.24 -5.43 10.65
C PHE A 169 1.90 -6.92 10.56
N LYS A 170 2.09 -7.67 11.64
CA LYS A 170 1.82 -9.11 11.69
C LYS A 170 0.33 -9.45 11.51
N LEU A 171 -0.54 -8.56 11.97
CA LEU A 171 -2.01 -8.67 11.84
C LEU A 171 -2.55 -7.77 10.73
N SER A 172 -1.69 -7.16 9.92
CA SER A 172 -2.10 -6.26 8.85
C SER A 172 -3.01 -6.97 7.85
N PRO A 173 -4.14 -6.37 7.49
CA PRO A 173 -5.02 -6.89 6.43
C PRO A 173 -4.40 -6.83 5.03
N PHE A 174 -3.23 -6.23 4.88
CA PHE A 174 -2.47 -6.15 3.63
C PHE A 174 -1.51 -7.33 3.43
N LYS A 175 -1.52 -8.33 4.32
CA LYS A 175 -0.81 -9.59 4.06
C LYS A 175 -1.50 -10.35 2.94
N VAL A 176 -0.69 -11.02 2.13
CA VAL A 176 -1.20 -11.97 1.16
C VAL A 176 -1.95 -13.08 1.92
N LEU A 177 -3.20 -13.27 1.55
CA LEU A 177 -4.00 -14.38 2.04
C LEU A 177 -3.58 -15.65 1.32
N THR A 178 -3.66 -16.79 1.98
CA THR A 178 -3.59 -18.06 1.26
C THR A 178 -4.86 -18.24 0.41
N PRO A 179 -4.83 -19.06 -0.66
CA PRO A 179 -6.03 -19.29 -1.49
C PRO A 179 -7.25 -19.73 -0.67
N GLU A 180 -7.06 -20.51 0.40
CA GLU A 180 -8.15 -20.97 1.27
C GLU A 180 -8.69 -19.83 2.12
N GLN A 181 -7.83 -18.93 2.63
CA GLN A 181 -8.23 -17.75 3.38
C GLN A 181 -8.99 -16.77 2.49
N GLU A 182 -8.53 -16.58 1.26
CA GLU A 182 -9.19 -15.75 0.27
C GLU A 182 -10.57 -16.29 -0.10
N ALA A 183 -10.67 -17.58 -0.43
CA ALA A 183 -11.93 -18.24 -0.75
C ALA A 183 -12.93 -18.12 0.42
N SER A 184 -12.46 -18.28 1.65
CA SER A 184 -13.27 -18.12 2.86
C SER A 184 -13.79 -16.69 3.00
N LEU A 185 -12.93 -15.69 2.76
CA LEU A 185 -13.29 -14.29 2.85
C LEU A 185 -14.32 -13.90 1.77
N ARG A 186 -14.11 -14.31 0.51
CA ARG A 186 -15.07 -14.11 -0.58
C ARG A 186 -16.43 -14.70 -0.25
N HIS A 187 -16.46 -15.92 0.23
CA HIS A 187 -17.70 -16.59 0.61
C HIS A 187 -18.45 -15.84 1.72
N ILE A 188 -17.74 -15.36 2.74
CA ILE A 188 -18.35 -14.56 3.83
C ILE A 188 -18.94 -13.27 3.27
N VAL A 189 -18.20 -12.53 2.44
CA VAL A 189 -18.71 -11.27 1.86
C VAL A 189 -19.92 -11.54 0.97
N GLN A 190 -19.87 -12.55 0.11
CA GLN A 190 -21.02 -12.95 -0.72
C GLN A 190 -22.25 -13.28 0.11
N LEU A 191 -22.09 -13.99 1.22
CA LEU A 191 -23.18 -14.24 2.16
C LEU A 191 -23.73 -12.96 2.80
N LEU A 192 -22.89 -11.99 3.12
CA LEU A 192 -23.29 -10.72 3.75
C LEU A 192 -24.02 -9.79 2.79
N VAL A 193 -23.71 -9.81 1.50
CA VAL A 193 -24.29 -8.94 0.48
C VAL A 193 -25.43 -9.60 -0.31
N ALA A 194 -25.65 -10.91 -0.15
CA ALA A 194 -26.77 -11.58 -0.84
C ALA A 194 -28.12 -11.04 -0.35
N ASP A 195 -29.08 -10.92 -1.25
CA ASP A 195 -30.36 -10.21 -1.04
C ASP A 195 -31.48 -11.14 -0.48
N ASP A 196 -31.12 -12.20 0.23
CA ASP A 196 -32.10 -13.14 0.78
C ASP A 196 -32.60 -12.67 2.15
N ASP A 197 -33.92 -12.57 2.31
CA ASP A 197 -34.64 -12.29 3.56
C ASP A 197 -34.50 -13.42 4.63
N VAL A 198 -33.48 -14.25 4.51
CA VAL A 198 -33.22 -15.38 5.43
C VAL A 198 -32.46 -14.87 6.63
N ASP A 199 -33.01 -15.08 7.83
CA ASP A 199 -32.26 -14.87 9.08
C ASP A 199 -31.04 -15.80 9.12
N ARG A 200 -29.92 -15.23 8.73
CA ARG A 200 -28.64 -15.92 8.62
C ARG A 200 -27.99 -15.95 9.98
N GLY A 201 -28.22 -16.82 10.81
CA GLY A 201 -27.55 -16.97 12.10
C GLY A 201 -26.06 -16.56 12.11
N PRO A 202 -25.34 -16.72 13.20
CA PRO A 202 -23.94 -16.27 13.29
C PRO A 202 -23.05 -17.03 12.29
N LEU A 203 -22.19 -16.31 11.57
CA LEU A 203 -21.14 -16.90 10.73
C LEU A 203 -19.98 -17.38 11.61
N VAL A 204 -19.62 -18.64 11.51
CA VAL A 204 -18.56 -19.26 12.31
C VAL A 204 -17.39 -19.67 11.41
N ILE A 205 -16.22 -19.08 11.63
CA ILE A 205 -14.97 -19.47 10.94
C ILE A 205 -14.29 -20.56 11.76
N GLN A 206 -14.24 -21.78 11.25
CA GLN A 206 -13.56 -22.91 11.88
C GLN A 206 -12.18 -23.16 11.26
N GLY A 207 -11.25 -23.62 12.07
CA GLY A 207 -9.91 -23.99 11.61
C GLY A 207 -9.00 -24.34 12.79
N GLY A 208 -7.97 -25.13 12.55
CA GLY A 208 -6.97 -25.53 13.53
C GLY A 208 -6.16 -24.37 14.11
N PRO A 209 -5.33 -24.60 15.12
CA PRO A 209 -4.37 -23.60 15.59
C PRO A 209 -3.43 -23.16 14.46
N GLY A 210 -3.11 -21.86 14.40
CA GLY A 210 -2.16 -21.32 13.40
C GLY A 210 -2.69 -21.14 11.97
N THR A 211 -3.94 -21.49 11.64
CA THR A 211 -4.53 -21.36 10.29
C THR A 211 -4.85 -19.92 9.89
N GLY A 212 -4.53 -18.93 10.73
CA GLY A 212 -4.70 -17.51 10.39
C GLY A 212 -6.14 -16.98 10.53
N LYS A 213 -7.02 -17.60 11.30
CA LYS A 213 -8.40 -17.11 11.54
C LYS A 213 -8.47 -15.64 11.94
N THR A 214 -7.56 -15.19 12.79
CA THR A 214 -7.47 -13.78 13.19
C THR A 214 -7.10 -12.87 12.00
N VAL A 215 -6.24 -13.34 11.10
CA VAL A 215 -5.88 -12.60 9.88
C VAL A 215 -7.11 -12.43 9.00
N VAL A 216 -7.87 -13.50 8.75
CA VAL A 216 -9.14 -13.46 7.99
C VAL A 216 -10.13 -12.49 8.64
N GLY A 217 -10.29 -12.52 9.97
CA GLY A 217 -11.19 -11.64 10.70
C GLY A 217 -10.82 -10.15 10.59
N VAL A 218 -9.53 -9.82 10.76
CA VAL A 218 -9.04 -8.45 10.61
C VAL A 218 -9.19 -7.96 9.17
N PHE A 219 -8.90 -8.84 8.21
CA PHE A 219 -9.06 -8.56 6.80
C PHE A 219 -10.52 -8.31 6.43
N LEU A 220 -11.42 -9.16 6.90
CA LEU A 220 -12.87 -9.00 6.71
C LEU A 220 -13.35 -7.66 7.27
N ALA A 221 -12.95 -7.31 8.49
CA ALA A 221 -13.32 -6.04 9.11
C ALA A 221 -12.89 -4.84 8.26
N LYS A 222 -11.64 -4.84 7.75
CA LYS A 222 -11.17 -3.78 6.85
C LYS A 222 -11.96 -3.73 5.55
N LEU A 223 -12.16 -4.88 4.90
CA LEU A 223 -12.90 -4.97 3.64
C LEU A 223 -14.33 -4.42 3.77
N LEU A 224 -15.02 -4.76 4.87
CA LEU A 224 -16.38 -4.26 5.14
C LEU A 224 -16.40 -2.75 5.38
N VAL A 225 -15.41 -2.20 6.10
CA VAL A 225 -15.29 -0.75 6.30
C VAL A 225 -15.01 -0.04 4.98
N ASP A 226 -14.11 -0.56 4.15
CA ASP A 226 -13.78 0.02 2.85
C ASP A 226 -14.99 -0.04 1.91
N LEU A 227 -15.71 -1.16 1.88
CA LEU A 227 -16.93 -1.32 1.09
C LEU A 227 -18.04 -0.36 1.55
N ALA A 228 -18.27 -0.22 2.85
CA ALA A 228 -19.27 0.71 3.40
C ALA A 228 -18.98 2.18 3.05
N ASN A 229 -17.70 2.53 2.95
CA ASN A 229 -17.24 3.89 2.63
C ASN A 229 -16.97 4.11 1.13
N LEU A 230 -17.32 3.18 0.25
CA LEU A 230 -17.13 3.30 -1.19
C LEU A 230 -17.86 4.53 -1.75
N THR A 231 -17.17 5.35 -2.55
CA THR A 231 -17.76 6.52 -3.24
C THR A 231 -17.83 6.28 -4.74
N GLU A 232 -18.61 7.10 -5.46
CA GLU A 232 -18.72 6.99 -6.93
C GLU A 232 -17.37 7.15 -7.63
N GLU A 233 -16.51 8.03 -7.11
CA GLU A 233 -15.17 8.27 -7.66
C GLU A 233 -14.22 7.06 -7.46
N ASP A 234 -14.48 6.21 -6.48
CA ASP A 234 -13.64 5.04 -6.21
C ASP A 234 -13.89 3.90 -7.23
N VAL A 235 -15.02 3.91 -7.94
CA VAL A 235 -15.40 2.87 -8.92
C VAL A 235 -14.87 3.19 -10.31
N GLU A 236 -14.62 4.46 -10.64
CA GLU A 236 -14.05 4.88 -11.93
C GLU A 236 -12.54 4.64 -12.03
N VAL A 237 -11.87 4.35 -10.93
CA VAL A 237 -10.41 4.14 -10.90
C VAL A 237 -10.07 2.74 -11.35
N ASP A 238 -9.81 2.63 -12.65
CA ASP A 238 -9.00 1.58 -13.28
C ASP A 238 -9.47 0.12 -13.07
N LEU A 239 -10.56 -0.25 -13.77
CA LEU A 239 -11.00 -1.65 -13.95
C LEU A 239 -9.94 -2.56 -14.62
N SER A 240 -8.77 -2.02 -14.96
CA SER A 240 -7.65 -2.75 -15.56
C SER A 240 -6.69 -3.35 -14.54
N SER A 241 -6.86 -3.09 -13.25
CA SER A 241 -6.03 -3.70 -12.23
C SER A 241 -6.57 -5.09 -11.87
N ASP A 242 -5.75 -6.12 -12.02
CA ASP A 242 -5.97 -7.51 -11.59
C ASP A 242 -6.05 -7.64 -10.06
N HIS A 243 -6.98 -6.91 -9.41
CA HIS A 243 -7.19 -7.02 -7.97
C HIS A 243 -8.24 -8.07 -7.67
N ASP A 244 -7.87 -9.15 -7.03
CA ASP A 244 -8.70 -10.32 -6.73
C ASP A 244 -10.02 -10.06 -5.98
N PHE A 245 -10.21 -8.87 -5.41
CA PHE A 245 -11.44 -8.47 -4.72
C PHE A 245 -12.16 -7.26 -5.35
N PHE A 246 -11.73 -6.78 -6.52
CA PHE A 246 -12.38 -5.65 -7.18
C PHE A 246 -13.84 -5.93 -7.51
N ASP A 247 -14.15 -7.16 -7.86
CA ASP A 247 -15.51 -7.63 -8.13
C ASP A 247 -16.45 -7.48 -6.92
N LEU A 248 -15.92 -7.40 -5.71
CA LEU A 248 -16.69 -7.16 -4.49
C LEU A 248 -16.95 -5.67 -4.21
N PHE A 249 -16.13 -4.76 -4.74
CA PHE A 249 -16.26 -3.32 -4.52
C PHE A 249 -17.22 -2.68 -5.51
N THR A 250 -18.51 -3.00 -5.40
CA THR A 250 -19.58 -2.44 -6.22
C THR A 250 -20.57 -1.64 -5.37
N HIS A 251 -21.21 -0.65 -5.98
CA HIS A 251 -22.30 0.08 -5.31
C HIS A 251 -23.47 -0.84 -4.92
N ALA A 252 -23.72 -1.89 -5.70
CA ALA A 252 -24.73 -2.90 -5.37
C ALA A 252 -24.38 -3.61 -4.06
N ASN A 253 -23.15 -4.10 -3.90
CA ASN A 253 -22.68 -4.76 -2.68
C ASN A 253 -22.64 -3.80 -1.49
N ARG A 254 -22.21 -2.54 -1.69
CA ARG A 254 -22.27 -1.50 -0.65
C ARG A 254 -23.71 -1.28 -0.16
N ASN A 255 -24.65 -1.10 -1.08
CA ASN A 255 -26.03 -0.85 -0.72
C ASN A 255 -26.69 -2.07 -0.04
N ALA A 256 -26.34 -3.29 -0.47
CA ALA A 256 -26.80 -4.52 0.18
C ALA A 256 -26.28 -4.61 1.63
N LEU A 257 -25.00 -4.31 1.86
CA LEU A 257 -24.39 -4.29 3.18
C LEU A 257 -25.07 -3.27 4.11
N LEU A 258 -25.33 -2.05 3.63
CA LEU A 258 -25.95 -0.98 4.43
C LEU A 258 -27.42 -1.28 4.76
N ARG A 259 -28.20 -1.86 3.84
CA ARG A 259 -29.59 -2.30 4.11
C ARG A 259 -29.67 -3.34 5.23
N GLY A 260 -28.72 -4.27 5.28
CA GLY A 260 -28.64 -5.29 6.36
C GLY A 260 -28.38 -4.69 7.75
N THR A 261 -27.90 -3.46 7.86
CA THR A 261 -27.67 -2.75 9.14
C THR A 261 -28.88 -1.94 9.60
N GLU A 262 -29.73 -1.45 8.69
CA GLU A 262 -30.89 -0.61 9.02
C GLU A 262 -32.11 -1.43 9.55
N GLY A 263 -32.19 -2.70 9.22
CA GLY A 263 -33.29 -3.59 9.64
C GLY A 263 -33.19 -4.18 11.04
N ARG A 264 -32.18 -3.80 11.83
CA ARG A 264 -31.90 -4.37 13.18
C ARG A 264 -31.92 -3.32 14.29
N GLY A 265 -32.65 -2.22 14.13
CA GLY A 265 -32.88 -1.18 15.14
C GLY A 265 -34.18 -1.42 15.95
#